data_5df9e36fa3f1eeae82e51f2c5de20cc3
#
_entry.id   5df9e36fa3f1eeae82e51f2c5de20cc3
#
_cell.length_a   1.000
_cell.length_b   1.000
_cell.length_c   1.000
_cell.angle_alpha   90.00
_cell.angle_beta   90.00
_cell.angle_gamma   90.00
#
_symmetry.space_group_name_H-M   'P 1'
#
loop_
_entity.id
_entity.type
_entity.pdbx_description
1 polymer ?
#
loop_
_entity_poly.entity_id
_entity_poly.type
_entity_poly.pdbx_seq_one_letter_code
_entity_poly.pdbx_strand_id
1 'polypeptide(L)'
;MALMNARAGEIGAVNTHFANPHGLPDENHYTTAYDLALITREAMKNDVFRALVSMQRASIPWEGRSYNRQLTNKNRLLSGYPGATGVKTGYTSKAGRCLAFGASRDGLELVGTVLSCGDWFDEAARLMDGCFETYSMTRVLGPTLSAGQIAVDLGEDAKDD
;
A
#
# COMPACT_ATOMS: atom_id res chain seq x y z
N MET A 1 -15.36 3.13 -15.09
CA MET A 1 -15.72 2.68 -13.73
C MET A 1 -15.98 1.18 -13.66
N ALA A 2 -16.69 0.58 -14.61
CA ALA A 2 -16.98 -0.86 -14.57
C ALA A 2 -15.75 -1.74 -14.32
N LEU A 3 -14.64 -1.49 -15.04
CA LEU A 3 -13.39 -2.23 -14.87
C LEU A 3 -12.78 -2.07 -13.46
N MET A 4 -12.80 -0.85 -12.91
CA MET A 4 -12.27 -0.59 -11.54
C MET A 4 -13.10 -1.33 -10.50
N ASN A 5 -14.42 -1.31 -10.61
CA ASN A 5 -15.32 -1.99 -9.68
C ASN A 5 -15.25 -3.52 -9.82
N ALA A 6 -15.15 -4.04 -11.05
CA ALA A 6 -14.94 -5.46 -11.28
C ALA A 6 -13.62 -5.94 -10.64
N ARG A 7 -12.51 -5.18 -10.85
CA ARG A 7 -11.22 -5.53 -10.26
C ARG A 7 -11.23 -5.45 -8.73
N ALA A 8 -11.90 -4.45 -8.15
CA ALA A 8 -12.08 -4.36 -6.70
C ALA A 8 -12.77 -5.63 -6.15
N GLY A 9 -13.83 -6.09 -6.79
CA GLY A 9 -14.52 -7.33 -6.42
C GLY A 9 -13.63 -8.58 -6.53
N GLU A 10 -12.87 -8.71 -7.63
CA GLU A 10 -11.95 -9.84 -7.85
C GLU A 10 -10.87 -9.99 -6.77
N ILE A 11 -10.39 -8.88 -6.23
CA ILE A 11 -9.36 -8.88 -5.17
C ILE A 11 -9.94 -8.89 -3.76
N GLY A 12 -11.27 -8.99 -3.62
CA GLY A 12 -11.96 -9.07 -2.35
C GLY A 12 -12.30 -7.74 -1.69
N ALA A 13 -12.13 -6.59 -2.39
CA ALA A 13 -12.51 -5.27 -1.90
C ALA A 13 -14.02 -5.03 -2.10
N VAL A 14 -14.83 -5.79 -1.38
CA VAL A 14 -16.29 -5.88 -1.60
C VAL A 14 -17.10 -4.71 -1.02
N ASN A 15 -16.50 -3.91 -0.15
CA ASN A 15 -17.10 -2.71 0.43
C ASN A 15 -16.56 -1.43 -0.25
N THR A 16 -16.20 -1.54 -1.54
CA THR A 16 -15.64 -0.44 -2.32
C THR A 16 -16.45 -0.24 -3.59
N HIS A 17 -16.76 1.01 -3.90
CA HIS A 17 -17.35 1.40 -5.16
C HIS A 17 -16.72 2.68 -5.70
N PHE A 18 -16.25 2.61 -6.93
CA PHE A 18 -15.67 3.73 -7.67
C PHE A 18 -16.71 4.36 -8.59
N ALA A 19 -17.09 5.61 -8.30
CA ALA A 19 -17.95 6.42 -9.15
C ALA A 19 -17.14 7.24 -10.17
N ASN A 20 -15.86 7.50 -9.88
CA ASN A 20 -14.95 8.25 -10.76
C ASN A 20 -13.48 7.79 -10.56
N PRO A 21 -12.55 8.08 -11.52
CA PRO A 21 -11.15 7.70 -11.42
C PRO A 21 -10.27 8.72 -10.70
N HIS A 22 -10.77 9.94 -10.46
CA HIS A 22 -9.97 11.07 -9.99
C HIS A 22 -10.10 11.33 -8.48
N GLY A 23 -10.99 10.62 -7.77
CA GLY A 23 -11.13 10.69 -6.32
C GLY A 23 -11.83 11.94 -5.78
N LEU A 24 -12.57 12.68 -6.61
CA LEU A 24 -13.43 13.76 -6.13
C LEU A 24 -14.69 13.16 -5.46
N PRO A 25 -15.27 13.89 -4.47
CA PRO A 25 -16.42 13.40 -3.74
C PRO A 25 -17.61 13.08 -4.66
N ASP A 26 -18.21 11.94 -4.42
CA ASP A 26 -19.47 11.49 -5.00
C ASP A 26 -20.16 10.61 -3.95
N GLU A 27 -21.48 10.61 -3.89
CA GLU A 27 -22.24 9.86 -2.88
C GLU A 27 -22.04 8.33 -3.03
N ASN A 28 -21.81 7.87 -4.26
CA ASN A 28 -21.55 6.48 -4.58
C ASN A 28 -20.06 6.13 -4.63
N HIS A 29 -19.17 7.04 -4.22
CA HIS A 29 -17.72 6.80 -4.19
C HIS A 29 -17.27 6.53 -2.76
N TYR A 30 -17.10 5.27 -2.39
CA TYR A 30 -16.76 4.85 -1.04
C TYR A 30 -15.80 3.67 -1.02
N THR A 31 -15.12 3.51 0.10
CA THR A 31 -14.24 2.38 0.41
C THR A 31 -14.12 2.22 1.93
N THR A 32 -13.48 1.13 2.36
CA THR A 32 -13.03 0.93 3.73
C THR A 32 -11.51 0.96 3.80
N ALA A 33 -10.94 1.13 5.00
CA ALA A 33 -9.49 1.07 5.20
C ALA A 33 -8.94 -0.31 4.79
N TYR A 34 -9.67 -1.38 5.11
CA TYR A 34 -9.29 -2.74 4.73
C TYR A 34 -9.27 -2.94 3.21
N ASP A 35 -10.35 -2.56 2.53
CA ASP A 35 -10.45 -2.71 1.07
C ASP A 35 -9.37 -1.89 0.35
N LEU A 36 -9.11 -0.67 0.81
CA LEU A 36 -8.07 0.15 0.23
C LEU A 36 -6.67 -0.42 0.47
N ALA A 37 -6.45 -1.13 1.59
CA ALA A 37 -5.21 -1.86 1.82
C ALA A 37 -5.08 -3.07 0.87
N LEU A 38 -6.17 -3.80 0.57
CA LEU A 38 -6.17 -4.86 -0.45
C LEU A 38 -5.84 -4.32 -1.83
N ILE A 39 -6.45 -3.21 -2.22
CA ILE A 39 -6.17 -2.53 -3.51
C ILE A 39 -4.72 -2.07 -3.56
N THR A 40 -4.21 -1.49 -2.48
CA THR A 40 -2.81 -1.06 -2.38
C THR A 40 -1.86 -2.25 -2.51
N ARG A 41 -2.11 -3.35 -1.81
CA ARG A 41 -1.33 -4.58 -1.89
C ARG A 41 -1.29 -5.13 -3.33
N GLU A 42 -2.43 -5.13 -4.01
CA GLU A 42 -2.49 -5.59 -5.39
C GLU A 42 -1.71 -4.67 -6.34
N ALA A 43 -1.86 -3.37 -6.21
CA ALA A 43 -1.14 -2.38 -7.02
C ALA A 43 0.39 -2.47 -6.81
N MET A 44 0.84 -2.72 -5.58
CA MET A 44 2.26 -2.86 -5.23
C MET A 44 2.93 -4.11 -5.80
N LYS A 45 2.18 -5.07 -6.38
CA LYS A 45 2.74 -6.18 -7.15
C LYS A 45 3.27 -5.75 -8.52
N ASN A 46 2.84 -4.60 -9.02
CA ASN A 46 3.30 -4.07 -10.30
C ASN A 46 4.58 -3.24 -10.11
N ASP A 47 5.69 -3.65 -10.72
CA ASP A 47 6.99 -3.02 -10.54
C ASP A 47 7.03 -1.56 -11.03
N VAL A 48 6.31 -1.24 -12.12
CA VAL A 48 6.21 0.13 -12.64
C VAL A 48 5.46 1.02 -11.65
N PHE A 49 4.35 0.53 -11.11
CA PHE A 49 3.59 1.26 -10.08
C PHE A 49 4.45 1.48 -8.84
N ARG A 50 5.12 0.43 -8.34
CA ARG A 50 6.04 0.48 -7.20
C ARG A 50 7.13 1.53 -7.41
N ALA A 51 7.79 1.52 -8.58
CA ALA A 51 8.83 2.49 -8.92
C ALA A 51 8.29 3.93 -8.92
N LEU A 52 7.12 4.16 -9.51
CA LEU A 52 6.52 5.50 -9.59
C LEU A 52 6.12 6.05 -8.21
N VAL A 53 5.46 5.25 -7.37
CA VAL A 53 4.94 5.73 -6.07
C VAL A 53 6.05 5.92 -5.02
N SER A 54 7.21 5.28 -5.21
CA SER A 54 8.38 5.45 -4.34
C SER A 54 9.26 6.64 -4.71
N MET A 55 9.05 7.26 -5.88
CA MET A 55 9.83 8.44 -6.28
C MET A 55 9.53 9.64 -5.39
N GLN A 56 10.58 10.23 -4.80
CA GLN A 56 10.48 11.48 -4.04
C GLN A 56 10.35 12.69 -4.98
N ARG A 57 11.06 12.67 -6.12
CA ARG A 57 11.09 13.74 -7.12
C ARG A 57 11.19 13.14 -8.52
N ALA A 58 10.61 13.85 -9.47
CA ALA A 58 10.75 13.54 -10.89
C ALA A 58 10.83 14.83 -11.71
N SER A 59 11.51 14.75 -12.85
CA SER A 59 11.62 15.84 -13.82
C SER A 59 11.11 15.32 -15.15
N ILE A 60 10.04 15.93 -15.67
CA ILE A 60 9.42 15.52 -16.92
C ILE A 60 9.44 16.66 -17.94
N PRO A 61 9.51 16.39 -19.25
CA PRO A 61 9.38 17.43 -20.26
C PRO A 61 8.09 18.22 -20.07
N TRP A 62 8.17 19.54 -20.29
CA TRP A 62 7.01 20.41 -20.24
C TRP A 62 6.77 21.00 -21.63
N GLU A 63 5.72 20.51 -22.28
CA GLU A 63 5.39 20.93 -23.62
C GLU A 63 5.26 22.46 -23.70
N GLY A 64 5.85 23.07 -24.74
CA GLY A 64 5.89 24.52 -24.93
C GLY A 64 6.82 25.30 -24.01
N ARG A 65 7.70 24.64 -23.24
CA ARG A 65 8.70 25.27 -22.38
C ARG A 65 10.11 24.76 -22.70
N SER A 66 11.11 25.61 -22.47
CA SER A 66 12.54 25.26 -22.61
C SER A 66 13.12 24.54 -21.37
N TYR A 67 12.30 24.31 -20.33
CA TYR A 67 12.69 23.66 -19.09
C TYR A 67 11.70 22.56 -18.69
N ASN A 68 12.18 21.60 -17.93
CA ASN A 68 11.36 20.47 -17.44
C ASN A 68 10.50 20.88 -16.23
N ARG A 69 9.34 20.27 -16.13
CA ARG A 69 8.47 20.37 -14.96
C ARG A 69 9.05 19.52 -13.82
N GLN A 70 9.33 20.15 -12.69
CA GLN A 70 9.75 19.46 -11.47
C GLN A 70 8.52 19.01 -10.69
N LEU A 71 8.50 17.74 -10.32
CA LEU A 71 7.46 17.12 -9.49
C LEU A 71 8.06 16.69 -8.17
N THR A 72 7.37 16.95 -7.07
CA THR A 72 7.75 16.50 -5.73
C THR A 72 6.61 15.70 -5.13
N ASN A 73 6.91 14.51 -4.64
CA ASN A 73 5.93 13.67 -3.96
C ASN A 73 5.54 14.29 -2.62
N LYS A 74 4.24 14.39 -2.35
CA LYS A 74 3.70 14.94 -1.11
C LYS A 74 3.75 13.95 0.05
N ASN A 75 4.06 12.68 -0.21
CA ASN A 75 4.18 11.66 0.82
C ASN A 75 5.49 11.84 1.59
N ARG A 76 5.42 12.45 2.77
CA ARG A 76 6.59 12.72 3.61
C ARG A 76 7.24 11.45 4.19
N LEU A 77 6.54 10.33 4.22
CA LEU A 77 7.14 9.06 4.67
C LEU A 77 8.33 8.66 3.81
N LEU A 78 8.31 8.95 2.50
CA LEU A 78 9.39 8.60 1.58
C LEU A 78 10.75 9.22 1.97
N SER A 79 10.75 10.37 2.65
CA SER A 79 11.98 11.01 3.12
C SER A 79 12.17 10.91 4.63
N GLY A 80 11.15 10.59 5.40
CA GLY A 80 11.17 10.64 6.85
C GLY A 80 11.04 9.28 7.55
N TYR A 81 10.64 8.22 6.85
CA TYR A 81 10.46 6.90 7.46
C TYR A 81 11.36 5.86 6.78
N PRO A 82 12.27 5.18 7.54
CA PRO A 82 13.19 4.19 6.98
C PRO A 82 12.45 3.02 6.33
N GLY A 83 12.78 2.73 5.07
CA GLY A 83 12.16 1.64 4.30
C GLY A 83 10.84 1.99 3.66
N ALA A 84 10.34 3.24 3.73
CA ALA A 84 9.09 3.63 3.08
C ALA A 84 9.11 3.40 1.57
N THR A 85 8.07 2.74 1.05
CA THR A 85 7.91 2.38 -0.37
C THR A 85 6.79 3.14 -1.10
N GLY A 86 6.04 3.99 -0.40
CA GLY A 86 4.97 4.78 -0.99
C GLY A 86 3.84 5.02 0.00
N VAL A 87 2.58 5.17 -0.42
CA VAL A 87 2.04 4.89 -1.75
C VAL A 87 1.28 6.12 -2.28
N LYS A 88 0.15 6.51 -1.63
CA LYS A 88 -0.70 7.60 -2.13
C LYS A 88 -1.33 8.42 -1.02
N THR A 89 -1.15 9.73 -1.10
CA THR A 89 -1.87 10.72 -0.26
C THR A 89 -3.16 11.16 -0.93
N GLY A 90 -4.19 11.42 -0.15
CA GLY A 90 -5.45 12.00 -0.62
C GLY A 90 -6.05 12.95 0.41
N TYR A 91 -6.67 14.01 -0.07
CA TYR A 91 -7.42 14.94 0.78
C TYR A 91 -8.61 15.54 0.04
N THR A 92 -9.75 15.50 0.67
CA THR A 92 -10.90 16.35 0.35
C THR A 92 -11.51 16.82 1.67
N SER A 93 -12.28 17.92 1.65
CA SER A 93 -12.97 18.41 2.86
C SER A 93 -13.95 17.38 3.44
N LYS A 94 -14.55 16.53 2.60
CA LYS A 94 -15.49 15.48 3.01
C LYS A 94 -14.77 14.25 3.58
N ALA A 95 -13.68 13.80 2.93
CA ALA A 95 -12.97 12.58 3.33
C ALA A 95 -11.91 12.81 4.41
N GLY A 96 -11.49 14.06 4.63
CA GLY A 96 -10.33 14.34 5.47
C GLY A 96 -9.01 13.90 4.82
N ARG A 97 -7.96 13.77 5.62
CA ARG A 97 -6.66 13.29 5.17
C ARG A 97 -6.64 11.77 5.14
N CYS A 98 -6.31 11.20 3.99
CA CYS A 98 -6.25 9.76 3.77
C CYS A 98 -4.89 9.39 3.18
N LEU A 99 -4.32 8.28 3.65
CA LEU A 99 -3.03 7.80 3.22
C LEU A 99 -3.05 6.28 3.04
N ALA A 100 -2.69 5.83 1.84
CA ALA A 100 -2.20 4.47 1.63
C ALA A 100 -0.68 4.52 1.75
N PHE A 101 -0.11 3.67 2.58
CA PHE A 101 1.32 3.66 2.88
C PHE A 101 1.91 2.25 2.75
N GLY A 102 3.23 2.19 2.62
CA GLY A 102 3.97 0.94 2.63
C GLY A 102 5.41 1.15 3.05
N ALA A 103 6.00 0.10 3.60
CA ALA A 103 7.42 0.04 3.93
C ALA A 103 7.95 -1.39 3.79
N SER A 104 9.26 -1.51 3.60
CA SER A 104 9.98 -2.78 3.56
C SER A 104 11.21 -2.73 4.47
N ARG A 105 11.36 -3.74 5.34
CA ARG A 105 12.55 -3.96 6.20
C ARG A 105 12.84 -5.46 6.27
N ASP A 106 14.09 -5.84 6.13
CA ASP A 106 14.56 -7.21 6.30
C ASP A 106 13.75 -8.28 5.54
N GLY A 107 13.26 -7.92 4.35
CA GLY A 107 12.43 -8.79 3.50
C GLY A 107 10.94 -8.80 3.86
N LEU A 108 10.53 -8.20 4.96
CA LEU A 108 9.10 -8.01 5.28
C LEU A 108 8.58 -6.75 4.60
N GLU A 109 7.55 -6.90 3.78
CA GLU A 109 6.83 -5.79 3.16
C GLU A 109 5.48 -5.57 3.83
N LEU A 110 5.22 -4.32 4.21
CA LEU A 110 3.97 -3.89 4.81
C LEU A 110 3.25 -2.92 3.88
N VAL A 111 1.94 -3.03 3.84
CA VAL A 111 1.04 -2.00 3.30
C VAL A 111 -0.08 -1.74 4.29
N GLY A 112 -0.55 -0.50 4.34
CA GLY A 112 -1.65 -0.12 5.21
C GLY A 112 -2.34 1.15 4.72
N THR A 113 -3.43 1.49 5.39
CA THR A 113 -4.21 2.68 5.07
C THR A 113 -4.75 3.32 6.33
N VAL A 114 -4.74 4.66 6.34
CA VAL A 114 -5.47 5.47 7.31
C VAL A 114 -6.44 6.40 6.57
N LEU A 115 -7.66 6.50 7.08
CA LEU A 115 -8.73 7.31 6.49
C LEU A 115 -9.18 8.36 7.51
N SER A 116 -9.43 9.59 7.04
CA SER A 116 -9.87 10.72 7.86
C SER A 116 -9.00 10.95 9.12
N CYS A 117 -7.68 10.85 8.97
CA CYS A 117 -6.71 10.91 10.06
C CYS A 117 -5.93 12.22 10.02
N GLY A 118 -6.01 13.04 11.08
CA GLY A 118 -5.33 14.33 11.18
C GLY A 118 -3.81 14.20 11.08
N ASP A 119 -3.24 13.31 11.86
CA ASP A 119 -1.80 13.03 11.93
C ASP A 119 -1.39 11.80 11.12
N TRP A 120 -1.90 11.72 9.91
CA TRP A 120 -1.83 10.56 9.01
C TRP A 120 -0.43 9.97 8.78
N PHE A 121 0.63 10.79 8.78
CA PHE A 121 2.00 10.30 8.61
C PHE A 121 2.55 9.68 9.89
N ASP A 122 2.29 10.32 11.04
CA ASP A 122 2.75 9.83 12.34
C ASP A 122 1.98 8.56 12.73
N GLU A 123 0.68 8.51 12.44
CA GLU A 123 -0.12 7.31 12.67
C GLU A 123 0.32 6.15 11.76
N ALA A 124 0.61 6.42 10.48
CA ALA A 124 1.14 5.40 9.57
C ALA A 124 2.50 4.88 10.05
N ALA A 125 3.40 5.76 10.52
CA ALA A 125 4.69 5.37 11.09
C ALA A 125 4.50 4.48 12.33
N ARG A 126 3.65 4.88 13.27
CA ARG A 126 3.34 4.12 14.48
C ARG A 126 2.79 2.72 14.17
N LEU A 127 1.89 2.62 13.19
CA LEU A 127 1.33 1.33 12.76
C LEU A 127 2.40 0.43 12.13
N MET A 128 3.27 0.98 11.29
CA MET A 128 4.37 0.23 10.67
C MET A 128 5.39 -0.22 11.71
N ASP A 129 5.76 0.64 12.66
CA ASP A 129 6.70 0.29 13.74
C ASP A 129 6.14 -0.88 14.58
N GLY A 130 4.88 -0.82 15.00
CA GLY A 130 4.25 -1.93 15.73
C GLY A 130 4.20 -3.23 14.94
N CYS A 131 4.00 -3.16 13.60
CA CYS A 131 4.08 -4.36 12.77
C CYS A 131 5.50 -4.91 12.65
N PHE A 132 6.52 -4.07 12.44
CA PHE A 132 7.92 -4.52 12.36
C PHE A 132 8.48 -5.01 13.70
N GLU A 133 7.95 -4.55 14.81
CA GLU A 133 8.27 -5.09 16.15
C GLU A 133 7.64 -6.47 16.38
N THR A 134 6.45 -6.71 15.81
CA THR A 134 5.67 -7.94 16.04
C THR A 134 6.01 -9.04 15.05
N TYR A 135 6.30 -8.70 13.80
CA TYR A 135 6.47 -9.64 12.70
C TYR A 135 7.86 -9.57 12.08
N SER A 136 8.41 -10.72 11.70
CA SER A 136 9.67 -10.83 10.97
C SER A 136 9.57 -11.89 9.87
N MET A 137 10.39 -11.71 8.81
CA MET A 137 10.53 -12.74 7.78
C MET A 137 11.60 -13.76 8.18
N THR A 138 11.21 -15.02 8.26
CA THR A 138 12.14 -16.13 8.50
C THR A 138 12.22 -17.02 7.26
N ARG A 139 13.42 -17.22 6.75
CA ARG A 139 13.63 -18.16 5.65
C ARG A 139 13.60 -19.59 6.20
N VAL A 140 12.55 -20.33 5.90
CA VAL A 140 12.37 -21.73 6.34
C VAL A 140 13.16 -22.70 5.44
N LEU A 141 13.31 -22.37 4.14
CA LEU A 141 14.04 -23.18 3.16
C LEU A 141 15.18 -22.37 2.51
N GLY A 142 16.36 -22.96 2.42
CA GLY A 142 17.49 -22.38 1.69
C GLY A 142 17.39 -22.67 0.18
N PRO A 143 18.10 -21.90 -0.69
CA PRO A 143 18.09 -22.08 -2.14
C PRO A 143 18.67 -23.43 -2.63
N THR A 144 19.31 -24.19 -1.74
CA THR A 144 19.99 -25.47 -2.05
C THR A 144 19.20 -26.71 -1.63
N LEU A 145 18.03 -26.55 -1.02
CA LEU A 145 17.16 -27.70 -0.73
C LEU A 145 16.40 -28.06 -2.03
N SER A 146 16.88 -29.08 -2.71
CA SER A 146 16.10 -29.84 -3.71
C SER A 146 14.77 -30.22 -3.06
N ALA A 147 13.66 -30.04 -3.78
CA ALA A 147 12.33 -30.44 -3.33
C ALA A 147 12.22 -31.98 -3.34
N GLY A 148 12.89 -32.64 -2.41
CA GLY A 148 12.50 -33.96 -1.94
C GLY A 148 11.19 -33.83 -1.15
N GLN A 149 10.49 -34.92 -0.95
CA GLN A 149 9.29 -34.91 -0.11
C GLN A 149 9.64 -34.35 1.29
N ILE A 150 9.12 -33.19 1.61
CA ILE A 150 9.20 -32.61 2.95
C ILE A 150 7.94 -33.07 3.66
N ALA A 151 8.10 -33.86 4.73
CA ALA A 151 7.00 -34.06 5.66
C ALA A 151 6.71 -32.73 6.33
N VAL A 152 5.60 -32.11 5.99
CA VAL A 152 5.09 -30.92 6.70
C VAL A 152 4.35 -31.47 7.92
N ASP A 153 4.94 -31.31 9.08
CA ASP A 153 4.23 -31.46 10.35
C ASP A 153 3.32 -30.24 10.49
N LEU A 154 2.07 -30.43 10.16
CA LEU A 154 1.02 -29.44 10.33
C LEU A 154 0.59 -29.41 11.81
N GLY A 155 1.47 -29.16 12.75
CA GLY A 155 1.24 -29.11 14.17
C GLY A 155 -0.21 -29.42 14.59
N GLU A 156 -0.41 -30.34 15.49
CA GLU A 156 -1.75 -30.74 15.96
C GLU A 156 -2.55 -29.46 16.31
N ASP A 157 -3.76 -29.38 15.77
CA ASP A 157 -4.74 -28.37 16.18
C ASP A 157 -4.80 -28.35 17.71
N ALA A 158 -4.55 -27.17 18.28
CA ALA A 158 -4.81 -26.95 19.70
C ALA A 158 -6.29 -27.30 19.93
N LYS A 159 -6.52 -28.43 20.56
CA LYS A 159 -7.87 -28.78 21.02
C LYS A 159 -8.23 -27.77 22.08
N ASP A 160 -9.31 -27.05 21.82
CA ASP A 160 -10.03 -26.28 22.81
C ASP A 160 -10.39 -27.20 24.00
N ASP A 161 -9.92 -26.82 25.19
CA ASP A 161 -10.48 -27.18 26.51
C ASP A 161 -11.14 -25.92 27.10
#